data_2cc75a90057990e0b9bab246aae0fd96
#
_entry.id   2cc75a90057990e0b9bab246aae0fd96
#
_cell.length_a   1.000
_cell.length_b   1.000
_cell.length_c   1.000
_cell.angle_alpha   90.00
_cell.angle_beta   90.00
_cell.angle_gamma   90.00
#
_symmetry.space_group_name_H-M   'P 1'
#
loop_
_entity.id
_entity.type
_entity.pdbx_description
1 polymer ?
#
loop_
_entity_poly.entity_id
_entity_poly.type
_entity_poly.pdbx_seq_one_letter_code
_entity_poly.pdbx_strand_id
1 'polypeptide(L)'
;VENAKSNSIVIEKNVATTSNVISVRQSQLQAAKTEVWKTKLEYNRYKGLVSQEAATEQQLEKVKADYELALAHYQEIANTIQSAALNTSEASAKIPTAQTVIQSKQAVADNATLYLSYTIITAPYDGWVGKKIIQPGQMIKEGQTLVSIVSKEKWITANFKETQLQYLSIGQEVELKADAI
;
A
#
# COMPACT_ATOMS: atom_id res chain seq x y z
N VAL A 1 -9.67 2.92 -10.38
CA VAL A 1 -8.32 2.73 -9.81
C VAL A 1 -7.58 4.06 -9.74
N GLU A 2 -7.51 4.83 -10.82
CA GLU A 2 -6.74 6.06 -10.92
C GLU A 2 -7.18 7.13 -9.92
N ASN A 3 -8.49 7.36 -9.78
CA ASN A 3 -9.03 8.29 -8.77
C ASN A 3 -8.66 7.89 -7.34
N ALA A 4 -8.60 6.59 -7.04
CA ALA A 4 -8.19 6.12 -5.72
C ALA A 4 -6.69 6.36 -5.47
N LYS A 5 -5.84 6.18 -6.49
CA LYS A 5 -4.41 6.51 -6.44
C LYS A 5 -4.18 8.01 -6.24
N SER A 6 -4.91 8.84 -6.99
CA SER A 6 -4.84 10.30 -6.85
C SER A 6 -5.21 10.76 -5.44
N ASN A 7 -6.24 10.17 -4.85
CA ASN A 7 -6.63 10.46 -3.46
C ASN A 7 -5.54 10.07 -2.45
N SER A 8 -4.87 8.92 -2.63
CA SER A 8 -3.74 8.52 -1.78
C SER A 8 -2.59 9.53 -1.86
N ILE A 9 -2.25 10.00 -3.07
CA ILE A 9 -1.21 11.01 -3.28
C ILE A 9 -1.56 12.33 -2.58
N VAL A 10 -2.81 12.74 -2.58
CA VAL A 10 -3.25 13.95 -1.87
C VAL A 10 -3.04 13.80 -0.36
N ILE A 11 -3.41 12.63 0.20
CA ILE A 11 -3.20 12.35 1.64
C ILE A 11 -1.71 12.38 1.97
N GLU A 12 -0.85 11.74 1.18
CA GLU A 12 0.61 11.73 1.38
C GLU A 12 1.21 13.14 1.32
N LYS A 13 0.77 13.96 0.36
CA LYS A 13 1.20 15.36 0.27
C LYS A 13 0.77 16.17 1.48
N ASN A 14 -0.44 15.96 1.99
CA ASN A 14 -0.91 16.63 3.19
C ASN A 14 -0.05 16.26 4.41
N VAL A 15 0.30 14.99 4.58
CA VAL A 15 1.22 14.51 5.62
C VAL A 15 2.58 15.20 5.50
N ALA A 16 3.16 15.24 4.29
CA ALA A 16 4.43 15.88 4.04
C ALA A 16 4.40 17.38 4.35
N THR A 17 3.34 18.08 3.96
CA THR A 17 3.15 19.50 4.24
C THR A 17 3.08 19.77 5.74
N THR A 18 2.30 18.97 6.47
CA THR A 18 2.17 19.13 7.93
C THR A 18 3.49 18.81 8.65
N SER A 19 4.23 17.81 8.17
CA SER A 19 5.58 17.51 8.69
C SER A 19 6.56 18.68 8.51
N ASN A 20 6.52 19.36 7.37
CA ASN A 20 7.32 20.56 7.13
C ASN A 20 6.94 21.70 8.09
N VAL A 21 5.66 21.88 8.38
CA VAL A 21 5.20 22.87 9.37
C VAL A 21 5.77 22.55 10.75
N ILE A 22 5.79 21.29 11.17
CA ILE A 22 6.41 20.85 12.43
C ILE A 22 7.89 21.24 12.47
N SER A 23 8.64 21.00 11.40
CA SER A 23 10.07 21.34 11.31
C SER A 23 10.33 22.85 11.50
N VAL A 24 9.52 23.69 10.84
CA VAL A 24 9.58 25.14 11.00
C VAL A 24 9.28 25.55 12.46
N ARG A 25 8.23 24.97 13.06
CA ARG A 25 7.87 25.24 14.46
C ARG A 25 8.95 24.79 15.44
N GLN A 26 9.65 23.67 15.17
CA GLN A 26 10.79 23.23 15.98
C GLN A 26 11.94 24.25 15.98
N SER A 27 12.19 24.88 14.84
CA SER A 27 13.18 25.98 14.78
C SER A 27 12.74 27.18 15.61
N GLN A 28 11.44 27.53 15.58
CA GLN A 28 10.86 28.60 16.43
C GLN A 28 10.92 28.23 17.92
N LEU A 29 10.68 26.97 18.28
CA LEU A 29 10.78 26.47 19.65
C LEU A 29 12.22 26.63 20.17
N GLN A 30 13.22 26.34 19.34
CA GLN A 30 14.63 26.51 19.73
C GLN A 30 14.96 27.97 19.99
N ALA A 31 14.45 28.91 19.17
CA ALA A 31 14.60 30.34 19.40
C ALA A 31 13.93 30.80 20.71
N ALA A 32 12.68 30.35 20.93
CA ALA A 32 11.97 30.65 22.17
C ALA A 32 12.68 30.07 23.42
N LYS A 33 13.26 28.88 23.31
CA LYS A 33 14.08 28.28 24.37
C LYS A 33 15.30 29.12 24.73
N THR A 34 15.95 29.71 23.73
CA THR A 34 17.08 30.63 23.93
C THR A 34 16.62 31.88 24.65
N GLU A 35 15.45 32.43 24.31
CA GLU A 35 14.93 33.63 24.98
C GLU A 35 14.52 33.30 26.43
N VAL A 36 13.91 32.16 26.73
CA VAL A 36 13.65 31.69 28.09
C VAL A 36 14.99 31.58 28.88
N TRP A 37 16.03 31.03 28.27
CA TRP A 37 17.32 30.92 28.94
C TRP A 37 17.93 32.31 29.28
N LYS A 38 17.88 33.23 28.33
CA LYS A 38 18.37 34.61 28.50
C LYS A 38 17.60 35.35 29.60
N THR A 39 16.28 35.37 29.54
CA THR A 39 15.44 36.07 30.53
C THR A 39 15.55 35.43 31.92
N LYS A 40 15.73 34.11 32.00
CA LYS A 40 16.00 33.40 33.26
C LYS A 40 17.34 33.84 33.88
N LEU A 41 18.41 34.01 33.08
CA LEU A 41 19.67 34.51 33.57
C LEU A 41 19.52 35.93 34.12
N GLU A 42 18.79 36.81 33.42
CA GLU A 42 18.54 38.17 33.87
C GLU A 42 17.74 38.16 35.18
N TYR A 43 16.67 37.41 35.26
CA TYR A 43 15.89 37.25 36.49
C TYR A 43 16.76 36.80 37.66
N ASN A 44 17.59 35.78 37.48
CA ASN A 44 18.47 35.28 38.55
C ASN A 44 19.53 36.30 38.95
N ARG A 45 20.06 37.08 38.02
CA ARG A 45 20.99 38.16 38.30
C ARG A 45 20.36 39.27 39.12
N TYR A 46 19.16 39.76 38.72
CA TYR A 46 18.47 40.81 39.47
C TYR A 46 17.98 40.31 40.83
N LYS A 47 17.61 39.07 40.97
CA LYS A 47 17.29 38.45 42.26
C LYS A 47 18.49 38.50 43.21
N GLY A 48 19.70 38.24 42.72
CA GLY A 48 20.94 38.40 43.49
C GLY A 48 21.25 39.86 43.82
N LEU A 49 21.03 40.81 42.90
CA LEU A 49 21.27 42.24 43.14
C LEU A 49 20.31 42.83 44.16
N VAL A 50 19.03 42.46 44.14
CA VAL A 50 18.04 42.90 45.14
C VAL A 50 18.43 42.39 46.51
N SER A 51 18.90 41.14 46.68
CA SER A 51 19.36 40.60 47.93
C SER A 51 20.59 41.30 48.49
N GLN A 52 21.34 42.04 47.64
CA GLN A 52 22.49 42.85 48.02
C GLN A 52 22.16 44.37 48.06
N GLU A 53 20.86 44.73 48.03
CA GLU A 53 20.38 46.14 47.99
C GLU A 53 20.93 46.96 46.79
N ALA A 54 21.42 46.28 45.76
CA ALA A 54 22.00 46.88 44.55
C ALA A 54 21.00 47.06 43.39
N ALA A 55 19.74 46.63 43.53
CA ALA A 55 18.65 46.83 42.58
C ALA A 55 17.30 46.97 43.31
N THR A 56 16.31 47.55 42.66
CA THR A 56 14.96 47.76 43.23
C THR A 56 14.06 46.55 43.02
N GLU A 57 13.07 46.35 43.91
CA GLU A 57 12.06 45.30 43.72
C GLU A 57 11.26 45.48 42.41
N GLN A 58 10.97 46.75 42.01
CA GLN A 58 10.31 47.05 40.72
C GLN A 58 11.11 46.52 39.52
N GLN A 59 12.46 46.62 39.57
CA GLN A 59 13.28 46.04 38.52
C GLN A 59 13.24 44.50 38.50
N LEU A 60 13.20 43.88 39.67
CA LEU A 60 13.06 42.43 39.77
C LEU A 60 11.70 41.95 39.25
N GLU A 61 10.60 42.63 39.59
CA GLU A 61 9.26 42.32 39.10
C GLU A 61 9.21 42.40 37.57
N LYS A 62 9.83 43.42 36.97
CA LYS A 62 9.91 43.59 35.51
C LYS A 62 10.59 42.40 34.83
N VAL A 63 11.81 42.06 35.26
CA VAL A 63 12.55 40.94 34.63
C VAL A 63 11.91 39.59 34.92
N LYS A 64 11.18 39.45 36.04
CA LYS A 64 10.35 38.29 36.34
C LYS A 64 9.19 38.16 35.34
N ALA A 65 8.49 39.25 35.07
CA ALA A 65 7.39 39.27 34.08
C ALA A 65 7.92 38.93 32.67
N ASP A 66 9.08 39.46 32.28
CA ASP A 66 9.73 39.15 31.01
C ASP A 66 10.09 37.66 30.90
N TYR A 67 10.57 37.03 31.98
CA TYR A 67 10.85 35.60 32.04
C TYR A 67 9.58 34.77 31.94
N GLU A 68 8.53 35.14 32.67
CA GLU A 68 7.22 34.44 32.63
C GLU A 68 6.58 34.54 31.26
N LEU A 69 6.66 35.68 30.59
CA LEU A 69 6.20 35.87 29.21
C LEU A 69 6.95 34.99 28.21
N ALA A 70 8.28 34.95 28.30
CA ALA A 70 9.10 34.07 27.46
C ALA A 70 8.78 32.61 27.67
N LEU A 71 8.54 32.19 28.92
CA LEU A 71 8.15 30.82 29.24
C LEU A 71 6.77 30.47 28.66
N ALA A 72 5.79 31.38 28.78
CA ALA A 72 4.46 31.19 28.19
C ALA A 72 4.54 31.04 26.67
N HIS A 73 5.32 31.88 26.00
CA HIS A 73 5.53 31.80 24.55
C HIS A 73 6.21 30.47 24.13
N TYR A 74 7.20 30.01 24.88
CA TYR A 74 7.81 28.68 24.64
C TYR A 74 6.78 27.55 24.76
N GLN A 75 5.91 27.60 25.78
CA GLN A 75 4.87 26.60 25.98
C GLN A 75 3.80 26.64 24.87
N GLU A 76 3.43 27.82 24.40
CA GLU A 76 2.49 27.98 23.28
C GLU A 76 3.04 27.28 22.02
N ILE A 77 4.31 27.54 21.66
CA ILE A 77 4.93 26.88 20.50
C ILE A 77 5.00 25.35 20.71
N ALA A 78 5.36 24.91 21.91
CA ALA A 78 5.42 23.47 22.22
C ALA A 78 4.05 22.80 22.04
N ASN A 79 2.98 23.42 22.51
CA ASN A 79 1.60 22.94 22.36
C ASN A 79 1.16 22.92 20.89
N THR A 80 1.56 23.95 20.10
CA THR A 80 1.25 23.96 18.65
C THR A 80 1.97 22.84 17.90
N ILE A 81 3.21 22.51 18.26
CA ILE A 81 3.94 21.36 17.71
C ILE A 81 3.24 20.07 18.04
N GLN A 82 2.83 19.88 19.29
CA GLN A 82 2.11 18.68 19.72
C GLN A 82 0.79 18.50 18.95
N SER A 83 0.02 19.56 18.80
CA SER A 83 -1.22 19.53 18.02
C SER A 83 -0.98 19.21 16.55
N ALA A 84 0.06 19.79 15.95
CA ALA A 84 0.44 19.49 14.58
C ALA A 84 0.92 18.03 14.41
N ALA A 85 1.64 17.48 15.40
CA ALA A 85 2.07 16.09 15.39
C ALA A 85 0.88 15.11 15.47
N LEU A 86 -0.13 15.41 16.28
CA LEU A 86 -1.37 14.63 16.35
C LEU A 86 -2.12 14.66 15.02
N ASN A 87 -2.26 15.84 14.41
CA ASN A 87 -2.90 15.99 13.10
C ASN A 87 -2.14 15.20 12.00
N THR A 88 -0.81 15.21 12.04
CA THR A 88 0.03 14.43 11.11
C THR A 88 -0.18 12.93 11.32
N SER A 89 -0.24 12.48 12.57
CA SER A 89 -0.51 11.08 12.91
C SER A 89 -1.89 10.63 12.41
N GLU A 90 -2.92 11.47 12.63
CA GLU A 90 -4.26 11.20 12.11
C GLU A 90 -4.30 11.13 10.57
N ALA A 91 -3.64 12.08 9.90
CA ALA A 91 -3.55 12.07 8.45
C ALA A 91 -2.80 10.84 7.93
N SER A 92 -1.70 10.44 8.58
CA SER A 92 -0.93 9.25 8.21
C SER A 92 -1.71 7.95 8.42
N ALA A 93 -2.56 7.88 9.45
CA ALA A 93 -3.44 6.74 9.69
C ALA A 93 -4.48 6.52 8.57
N LYS A 94 -4.73 7.52 7.74
CA LYS A 94 -5.62 7.42 6.56
C LYS A 94 -4.93 6.76 5.35
N ILE A 95 -3.59 6.73 5.32
CA ILE A 95 -2.82 6.14 4.20
C ILE A 95 -3.14 4.64 4.00
N PRO A 96 -3.08 3.77 5.04
CA PRO A 96 -3.43 2.36 4.88
C PRO A 96 -4.86 2.15 4.37
N THR A 97 -5.80 2.96 4.84
CA THR A 97 -7.20 2.91 4.38
C THR A 97 -7.30 3.25 2.89
N ALA A 98 -6.61 4.30 2.44
CA ALA A 98 -6.56 4.65 1.02
C ALA A 98 -5.93 3.54 0.17
N GLN A 99 -4.87 2.89 0.67
CA GLN A 99 -4.23 1.74 0.02
C GLN A 99 -5.18 0.54 -0.11
N THR A 100 -5.96 0.24 0.94
CA THR A 100 -6.98 -0.81 0.89
C THR A 100 -8.04 -0.53 -0.17
N VAL A 101 -8.46 0.74 -0.31
CA VAL A 101 -9.40 1.15 -1.36
C VAL A 101 -8.79 0.94 -2.75
N ILE A 102 -7.51 1.27 -2.94
CA ILE A 102 -6.81 1.02 -4.21
C ILE A 102 -6.79 -0.48 -4.52
N GLN A 103 -6.43 -1.34 -3.56
CA GLN A 103 -6.42 -2.79 -3.73
C GLN A 103 -7.79 -3.34 -4.09
N SER A 104 -8.85 -2.88 -3.42
CA SER A 104 -10.23 -3.25 -3.73
C SER A 104 -10.63 -2.87 -5.17
N LYS A 105 -10.31 -1.64 -5.60
CA LYS A 105 -10.59 -1.19 -6.97
C LYS A 105 -9.75 -1.92 -8.00
N GLN A 106 -8.51 -2.30 -7.66
CA GLN A 106 -7.67 -3.12 -8.53
C GLN A 106 -8.26 -4.53 -8.70
N ALA A 107 -8.69 -5.18 -7.62
CA ALA A 107 -9.33 -6.50 -7.69
C ALA A 107 -10.60 -6.49 -8.57
N VAL A 108 -11.38 -5.42 -8.51
CA VAL A 108 -12.55 -5.25 -9.40
C VAL A 108 -12.11 -5.12 -10.87
N ALA A 109 -11.03 -4.37 -11.14
CA ALA A 109 -10.51 -4.23 -12.50
C ALA A 109 -9.93 -5.55 -13.03
N ASP A 110 -9.19 -6.28 -12.20
CA ASP A 110 -8.63 -7.58 -12.54
C ASP A 110 -9.73 -8.61 -12.84
N ASN A 111 -10.81 -8.60 -12.04
CA ASN A 111 -11.97 -9.44 -12.27
C ASN A 111 -12.66 -9.10 -13.60
N ALA A 112 -12.82 -7.81 -13.91
CA ALA A 112 -13.37 -7.40 -15.22
C ALA A 112 -12.45 -7.83 -16.39
N THR A 113 -11.13 -7.76 -16.21
CA THR A 113 -10.15 -8.25 -17.19
C THR A 113 -10.23 -9.76 -17.37
N LEU A 114 -10.45 -10.51 -16.28
CA LEU A 114 -10.66 -11.94 -16.31
C LEU A 114 -11.91 -12.29 -17.12
N TYR A 115 -13.05 -11.62 -16.86
CA TYR A 115 -14.26 -11.82 -17.67
C TYR A 115 -14.04 -11.48 -19.15
N LEU A 116 -13.28 -10.43 -19.43
CA LEU A 116 -12.90 -10.08 -20.80
C LEU A 116 -12.07 -11.21 -21.44
N SER A 117 -11.15 -11.84 -20.71
CA SER A 117 -10.35 -12.94 -21.24
C SER A 117 -11.18 -14.16 -21.63
N TYR A 118 -12.30 -14.39 -20.95
CA TYR A 118 -13.24 -15.49 -21.31
C TYR A 118 -13.97 -15.27 -22.63
N THR A 119 -13.97 -14.04 -23.18
CA THR A 119 -14.54 -13.78 -24.50
C THR A 119 -13.66 -14.28 -25.64
N ILE A 120 -12.39 -14.60 -25.36
CA ILE A 120 -11.43 -15.10 -26.34
C ILE A 120 -11.05 -16.52 -25.91
N ILE A 121 -11.55 -17.50 -26.66
CA ILE A 121 -11.29 -18.91 -26.39
C ILE A 121 -10.14 -19.37 -27.29
N THR A 122 -9.03 -19.74 -26.68
CA THR A 122 -7.83 -20.24 -27.39
C THR A 122 -7.76 -21.77 -27.28
N ALA A 123 -7.20 -22.41 -28.29
CA ALA A 123 -6.92 -23.85 -28.25
C ALA A 123 -5.85 -24.14 -27.18
N PRO A 124 -6.08 -25.13 -26.28
CA PRO A 124 -5.12 -25.45 -25.22
C PRO A 124 -3.87 -26.19 -25.74
N TYR A 125 -3.93 -26.78 -26.91
CA TYR A 125 -2.82 -27.49 -27.57
C TYR A 125 -3.00 -27.51 -29.08
N ASP A 126 -1.94 -27.86 -29.81
CA ASP A 126 -1.96 -28.00 -31.27
C ASP A 126 -2.72 -29.27 -31.68
N GLY A 127 -3.64 -29.12 -32.60
CA GLY A 127 -4.47 -30.23 -33.03
C GLY A 127 -5.33 -29.90 -34.24
N TRP A 128 -6.18 -30.85 -34.59
CA TRP A 128 -7.18 -30.71 -35.63
C TRP A 128 -8.51 -30.28 -35.00
N VAL A 129 -9.13 -29.24 -35.59
CA VAL A 129 -10.47 -28.84 -35.17
C VAL A 129 -11.47 -29.92 -35.61
N GLY A 130 -12.13 -30.48 -34.65
CA GLY A 130 -13.21 -31.45 -34.90
C GLY A 130 -14.55 -30.76 -35.21
N LYS A 131 -15.63 -31.38 -34.83
CA LYS A 131 -16.97 -30.84 -35.15
C LYS A 131 -17.24 -29.56 -34.37
N LYS A 132 -17.53 -28.47 -35.06
CA LYS A 132 -18.06 -27.24 -34.50
C LYS A 132 -19.54 -27.40 -34.20
N ILE A 133 -19.95 -27.23 -32.95
CA ILE A 133 -21.32 -27.48 -32.46
C ILE A 133 -22.15 -26.21 -32.41
N ILE A 134 -21.47 -25.05 -32.36
CA ILE A 134 -22.10 -23.74 -32.16
C ILE A 134 -22.20 -22.94 -33.47
N GLN A 135 -23.18 -22.04 -33.54
CA GLN A 135 -23.39 -21.11 -34.65
C GLN A 135 -23.26 -19.66 -34.16
N PRO A 136 -22.82 -18.72 -35.02
CA PRO A 136 -22.85 -17.31 -34.69
C PRO A 136 -24.25 -16.84 -34.27
N GLY A 137 -24.34 -16.05 -33.19
CA GLY A 137 -25.62 -15.58 -32.64
C GLY A 137 -26.29 -16.54 -31.67
N GLN A 138 -25.77 -17.76 -31.47
CA GLN A 138 -26.31 -18.72 -30.52
C GLN A 138 -25.91 -18.33 -29.09
N MET A 139 -26.86 -18.35 -28.18
CA MET A 139 -26.59 -18.24 -26.74
C MET A 139 -25.87 -19.49 -26.23
N ILE A 140 -24.76 -19.32 -25.57
CA ILE A 140 -23.98 -20.37 -24.94
C ILE A 140 -24.17 -20.34 -23.42
N LYS A 141 -24.08 -21.49 -22.78
CA LYS A 141 -24.13 -21.63 -21.31
C LYS A 141 -22.80 -22.08 -20.77
N GLU A 142 -22.57 -21.80 -19.52
CA GLU A 142 -21.38 -22.28 -18.81
C GLU A 142 -21.31 -23.80 -18.84
N GLY A 143 -20.12 -24.36 -19.10
CA GLY A 143 -19.92 -25.81 -19.25
C GLY A 143 -20.36 -26.40 -20.60
N GLN A 144 -20.89 -25.61 -21.52
CA GLN A 144 -21.30 -26.10 -22.83
C GLN A 144 -20.08 -26.34 -23.73
N THR A 145 -20.02 -27.53 -24.35
CA THR A 145 -19.02 -27.87 -25.36
C THR A 145 -19.21 -27.03 -26.63
N LEU A 146 -18.21 -26.31 -27.04
CA LEU A 146 -18.26 -25.41 -28.21
C LEU A 146 -17.65 -26.05 -29.45
N VAL A 147 -16.48 -26.65 -29.28
CA VAL A 147 -15.69 -27.29 -30.32
C VAL A 147 -14.80 -28.37 -29.69
N SER A 148 -14.53 -29.44 -30.41
CA SER A 148 -13.54 -30.44 -30.01
C SER A 148 -12.23 -30.22 -30.74
N ILE A 149 -11.11 -30.47 -30.05
CA ILE A 149 -9.78 -30.44 -30.65
C ILE A 149 -9.18 -31.82 -30.48
N VAL A 150 -8.72 -32.38 -31.60
CA VAL A 150 -8.07 -33.70 -31.63
C VAL A 150 -6.56 -33.46 -31.66
N SER A 151 -5.84 -33.98 -30.66
CA SER A 151 -4.37 -33.89 -30.62
C SER A 151 -3.72 -34.53 -31.84
N LYS A 152 -2.58 -34.00 -32.25
CA LYS A 152 -1.71 -34.64 -33.24
C LYS A 152 -0.99 -35.86 -32.67
N GLU A 153 -0.77 -35.85 -31.36
CA GLU A 153 -0.16 -37.00 -30.68
C GLU A 153 -1.19 -38.14 -30.59
N LYS A 154 -0.78 -39.29 -31.01
CA LYS A 154 -1.59 -40.51 -30.99
C LYS A 154 -0.94 -41.48 -30.01
N TRP A 155 -1.74 -42.15 -29.21
CA TRP A 155 -1.33 -43.25 -28.36
C TRP A 155 -2.26 -44.44 -28.56
N ILE A 156 -1.74 -45.57 -28.24
CA ILE A 156 -2.50 -46.83 -28.32
C ILE A 156 -2.51 -47.43 -26.92
N THR A 157 -3.70 -47.79 -26.46
CA THR A 157 -3.86 -48.53 -25.22
C THR A 157 -4.10 -49.99 -25.53
N ALA A 158 -3.15 -50.86 -25.17
CA ALA A 158 -3.26 -52.28 -25.32
C ALA A 158 -3.67 -52.93 -23.99
N ASN A 159 -4.74 -53.67 -23.96
CA ASN A 159 -5.23 -54.37 -22.78
C ASN A 159 -4.73 -55.83 -22.84
N PHE A 160 -3.80 -56.20 -21.96
CA PHE A 160 -3.27 -57.55 -21.85
C PHE A 160 -3.93 -58.28 -20.70
N LYS A 161 -4.10 -59.60 -20.88
CA LYS A 161 -4.53 -60.49 -19.78
C LYS A 161 -3.38 -60.66 -18.79
N GLU A 162 -3.70 -60.87 -17.50
CA GLU A 162 -2.70 -61.06 -16.45
C GLU A 162 -1.66 -62.14 -16.79
N THR A 163 -2.08 -63.22 -17.40
CA THR A 163 -1.21 -64.31 -17.85
C THR A 163 -0.21 -63.92 -18.95
N GLN A 164 -0.44 -62.80 -19.62
CA GLN A 164 0.46 -62.30 -20.69
C GLN A 164 1.52 -61.30 -20.16
N LEU A 165 1.27 -60.73 -18.96
CA LEU A 165 2.18 -59.72 -18.37
C LEU A 165 3.58 -60.23 -18.12
N GLN A 166 3.73 -61.56 -17.87
CA GLN A 166 5.06 -62.17 -17.66
C GLN A 166 5.98 -62.12 -18.89
N TYR A 167 5.44 -61.88 -20.06
CA TYR A 167 6.15 -61.78 -21.32
C TYR A 167 6.40 -60.35 -21.79
N LEU A 168 5.95 -59.37 -21.03
CA LEU A 168 6.04 -57.98 -21.40
C LEU A 168 7.07 -57.24 -20.54
N SER A 169 7.91 -56.46 -21.20
CA SER A 169 8.91 -55.61 -20.56
C SER A 169 8.76 -54.18 -21.02
N ILE A 170 9.00 -53.24 -20.11
CA ILE A 170 9.02 -51.80 -20.45
C ILE A 170 10.14 -51.51 -21.45
N GLY A 171 9.82 -50.89 -22.59
CA GLY A 171 10.77 -50.60 -23.66
C GLY A 171 10.89 -51.72 -24.72
N GLN A 172 10.09 -52.77 -24.63
CA GLN A 172 10.03 -53.82 -25.64
C GLN A 172 9.49 -53.26 -26.96
N GLU A 173 10.09 -53.66 -28.07
CA GLU A 173 9.65 -53.29 -29.41
C GLU A 173 8.35 -54.05 -29.77
N VAL A 174 7.38 -53.32 -30.28
CA VAL A 174 6.04 -53.86 -30.58
C VAL A 174 5.67 -53.54 -32.01
N GLU A 175 5.27 -54.55 -32.79
CA GLU A 175 4.73 -54.34 -34.13
C GLU A 175 3.22 -54.08 -34.03
N LEU A 176 2.78 -52.99 -34.61
CA LEU A 176 1.39 -52.59 -34.67
C LEU A 176 0.89 -52.71 -36.10
N LYS A 177 -0.14 -53.53 -36.29
CA LYS A 177 -0.91 -53.59 -37.54
C LYS A 177 -2.26 -52.95 -37.30
N ALA A 178 -2.54 -51.86 -38.02
CA ALA A 178 -3.84 -51.26 -38.05
C ALA A 178 -4.52 -51.69 -39.38
N ASP A 179 -5.61 -52.39 -39.26
CA ASP A 179 -6.42 -52.79 -40.42
C ASP A 179 -7.28 -51.63 -40.93
N ALA A 180 -6.85 -50.42 -40.64
CA ALA A 180 -7.60 -49.25 -41.02
C ALA A 180 -7.09 -48.69 -42.36
N ILE A 181 -7.78 -49.05 -43.45
CA ILE A 181 -8.14 -48.19 -44.58
C ILE A 181 -7.01 -47.94 -45.56
#